data_3153ad05424d8333ceda1ead8513f8fe
#
_entry.id   3153ad05424d8333ceda1ead8513f8fe
#
_cell.length_a   1.000
_cell.length_b   1.000
_cell.length_c   1.000
_cell.angle_alpha   90.00
_cell.angle_beta   90.00
_cell.angle_gamma   90.00
#
_symmetry.space_group_name_H-M   'P 1'
#
loop_
_entity.id
_entity.type
_entity.pdbx_description
1 polymer ?
#
loop_
_entity_poly.entity_id
_entity_poly.type
_entity_poly.pdbx_seq_one_letter_code
_entity_poly.pdbx_strand_id
1 'polypeptide(L)'
;ENIMRVKAKKDRYDVTYMAGDDSGFDMMEGALLVLESLDLPINWRRADLGWCMWEKSNKKFGEGDPRCNTVPPETIKAIEETDATIMAAITSKAGVKGFKSAILQMRQLFDLYINLRPAKTLPGIGTPLAKNPDIDIVMFRENTEDLYAAVEFFPLPKEMFDLHKGMDRFREGKGEIAVSWRVFSEEGCMRIIRAAFEYAKATGRKTVHCCNKANVIRQTDGMMKRIFLEIAKEYEQYGIKGIEENADATAMWLIKNPQDYSVIVASNVFGDILSDEASQLTGGLGFA
;
A
#
# COMPACT_ATOMS: atom_id res chain seq x y z
N GLU A 1 -2.91 -18.35 -12.03
CA GLU A 1 -4.24 -18.17 -11.42
C GLU A 1 -4.65 -16.71 -11.55
N ASN A 2 -5.90 -16.50 -11.98
CA ASN A 2 -6.42 -15.20 -12.38
C ASN A 2 -6.52 -14.26 -11.18
N ILE A 3 -5.62 -13.28 -11.09
CA ILE A 3 -5.49 -12.32 -9.97
C ILE A 3 -6.77 -11.49 -9.81
N MET A 4 -7.56 -11.36 -10.87
CA MET A 4 -8.86 -10.69 -10.90
C MET A 4 -9.99 -11.73 -10.89
N ARG A 5 -10.06 -12.59 -9.89
CA ARG A 5 -11.25 -13.42 -9.69
C ARG A 5 -12.43 -12.51 -9.40
N VAL A 6 -13.21 -12.20 -10.43
CA VAL A 6 -14.57 -11.70 -10.22
C VAL A 6 -15.31 -12.83 -9.50
N LYS A 7 -15.55 -12.65 -8.20
CA LYS A 7 -16.44 -13.56 -7.46
C LYS A 7 -17.76 -13.65 -8.22
N ALA A 8 -18.39 -14.82 -8.22
CA ALA A 8 -19.70 -15.00 -8.84
C ALA A 8 -20.65 -13.89 -8.35
N LYS A 9 -21.41 -13.30 -9.25
CA LYS A 9 -22.39 -12.28 -8.93
C LYS A 9 -23.40 -12.85 -7.92
N LYS A 10 -23.55 -12.20 -6.78
CA LYS A 10 -24.49 -12.54 -5.72
C LYS A 10 -25.69 -11.60 -5.77
N ASP A 11 -26.84 -12.05 -5.27
CA ASP A 11 -28.00 -11.19 -5.10
C ASP A 11 -27.77 -10.16 -3.98
N ARG A 12 -27.01 -10.52 -2.95
CA ARG A 12 -26.54 -9.63 -1.88
C ARG A 12 -25.12 -9.99 -1.46
N TYR A 13 -24.38 -8.97 -1.02
CA TYR A 13 -23.00 -9.08 -0.54
C TYR A 13 -22.94 -8.78 0.95
N ASP A 14 -22.16 -9.58 1.68
CA ASP A 14 -21.85 -9.32 3.07
C ASP A 14 -20.58 -8.46 3.14
N VAL A 15 -20.67 -7.29 3.79
CA VAL A 15 -19.54 -6.36 3.88
C VAL A 15 -19.28 -6.01 5.34
N THR A 16 -18.07 -6.26 5.80
CA THR A 16 -17.62 -5.79 7.12
C THR A 16 -17.25 -4.32 7.03
N TYR A 17 -17.71 -3.51 8.02
CA TYR A 17 -17.24 -2.15 8.15
C TYR A 17 -16.61 -1.90 9.51
N MET A 18 -15.54 -1.09 9.52
CA MET A 18 -14.75 -0.77 10.70
C MET A 18 -14.51 0.73 10.75
N ALA A 19 -15.04 1.38 11.78
CA ALA A 19 -14.94 2.82 11.94
C ALA A 19 -13.50 3.26 12.31
N GLY A 20 -12.69 2.36 12.91
CA GLY A 20 -11.35 2.69 13.32
C GLY A 20 -11.29 3.53 14.60
N ASP A 21 -10.56 4.65 14.55
CA ASP A 21 -10.32 5.52 15.69
C ASP A 21 -10.60 6.99 15.35
N ASP A 22 -10.82 7.80 16.37
CA ASP A 22 -10.92 9.27 16.30
C ASP A 22 -11.87 9.73 15.17
N SER A 23 -11.37 10.48 14.20
CA SER A 23 -12.13 10.95 13.02
C SER A 23 -12.71 9.83 12.16
N GLY A 24 -12.20 8.61 12.30
CA GLY A 24 -12.71 7.43 11.58
C GLY A 24 -14.16 7.14 11.85
N PHE A 25 -14.66 7.47 13.06
CA PHE A 25 -16.08 7.30 13.40
C PHE A 25 -16.98 8.20 12.54
N ASP A 26 -16.67 9.49 12.46
CA ASP A 26 -17.44 10.45 11.67
C ASP A 26 -17.36 10.14 10.16
N MET A 27 -16.16 9.75 9.70
CA MET A 27 -15.94 9.35 8.31
C MET A 27 -16.75 8.11 7.93
N MET A 28 -16.80 7.10 8.80
CA MET A 28 -17.56 5.88 8.54
C MET A 28 -19.07 6.13 8.59
N GLU A 29 -19.55 6.95 9.55
CA GLU A 29 -20.96 7.33 9.62
C GLU A 29 -21.39 8.03 8.34
N GLY A 30 -20.62 9.02 7.87
CA GLY A 30 -20.91 9.71 6.61
C GLY A 30 -20.86 8.79 5.39
N ALA A 31 -19.89 7.88 5.32
CA ALA A 31 -19.79 6.91 4.24
C ALA A 31 -20.98 5.95 4.21
N LEU A 32 -21.38 5.40 5.35
CA LEU A 32 -22.52 4.50 5.44
C LEU A 32 -23.82 5.20 5.06
N LEU A 33 -24.03 6.45 5.50
CA LEU A 33 -25.21 7.24 5.13
C LEU A 33 -25.35 7.37 3.60
N VAL A 34 -24.24 7.65 2.91
CA VAL A 34 -24.23 7.74 1.44
C VAL A 34 -24.49 6.37 0.81
N LEU A 35 -23.78 5.32 1.26
CA LEU A 35 -23.90 3.98 0.68
C LEU A 35 -25.30 3.38 0.89
N GLU A 36 -25.93 3.61 2.04
CA GLU A 36 -27.30 3.18 2.33
C GLU A 36 -28.33 3.91 1.46
N SER A 37 -28.09 5.20 1.15
CA SER A 37 -28.97 5.97 0.27
C SER A 37 -29.00 5.48 -1.18
N LEU A 38 -27.99 4.67 -1.59
CA LEU A 38 -27.89 4.10 -2.93
C LEU A 38 -28.66 2.79 -3.10
N ASP A 39 -29.32 2.29 -2.06
CA ASP A 39 -30.07 1.02 -2.06
C ASP A 39 -29.28 -0.17 -2.66
N LEU A 40 -28.02 -0.25 -2.27
CA LEU A 40 -27.14 -1.33 -2.74
C LEU A 40 -27.50 -2.65 -2.04
N PRO A 41 -27.35 -3.81 -2.72
CA PRO A 41 -27.64 -5.11 -2.15
C PRO A 41 -26.54 -5.56 -1.18
N ILE A 42 -26.34 -4.82 -0.08
CA ILE A 42 -25.31 -5.04 0.92
C ILE A 42 -25.95 -5.36 2.28
N ASN A 43 -25.40 -6.38 2.94
CA ASN A 43 -25.62 -6.63 4.36
C ASN A 43 -24.40 -6.11 5.12
N TRP A 44 -24.59 -5.13 5.98
CA TRP A 44 -23.51 -4.53 6.75
C TRP A 44 -23.23 -5.30 8.03
N ARG A 45 -21.97 -5.60 8.31
CA ARG A 45 -21.49 -6.21 9.55
C ARG A 45 -20.45 -5.32 10.20
N ARG A 46 -20.73 -4.83 11.40
CA ARG A 46 -19.76 -4.03 12.16
C ARG A 46 -18.69 -4.92 12.77
N ALA A 47 -17.44 -4.46 12.73
CA ALA A 47 -16.31 -4.96 13.51
C ALA A 47 -15.48 -3.79 14.02
N ASP A 48 -14.70 -4.02 15.07
CA ASP A 48 -13.89 -2.98 15.71
C ASP A 48 -12.41 -3.33 15.61
N LEU A 49 -11.56 -2.31 15.39
CA LEU A 49 -10.09 -2.44 15.40
C LEU A 49 -9.45 -1.10 15.81
N GLY A 50 -8.14 -1.09 15.95
CA GLY A 50 -7.37 0.13 16.14
C GLY A 50 -6.92 0.39 17.56
N TRP A 51 -6.58 1.64 17.83
CA TRP A 51 -6.10 2.09 19.15
C TRP A 51 -7.14 1.88 20.26
N CYS A 52 -8.40 2.12 19.98
CA CYS A 52 -9.46 1.93 20.97
C CYS A 52 -9.55 0.46 21.46
N MET A 53 -9.28 -0.51 20.59
CA MET A 53 -9.25 -1.93 20.96
C MET A 53 -7.99 -2.28 21.75
N TRP A 54 -6.85 -1.68 21.39
CA TRP A 54 -5.63 -1.77 22.18
C TRP A 54 -5.83 -1.26 23.61
N GLU A 55 -6.42 -0.07 23.78
CA GLU A 55 -6.68 0.48 25.12
C GLU A 55 -7.63 -0.39 25.94
N LYS A 56 -8.69 -0.90 25.33
CA LYS A 56 -9.64 -1.82 26.01
C LYS A 56 -8.94 -3.08 26.49
N SER A 57 -8.14 -3.70 25.63
CA SER A 57 -7.40 -4.91 25.98
C SER A 57 -6.31 -4.65 27.01
N ASN A 58 -5.62 -3.53 26.92
CA ASN A 58 -4.59 -3.13 27.88
C ASN A 58 -5.16 -2.86 29.28
N LYS A 59 -6.31 -2.20 29.36
CA LYS A 59 -7.06 -2.03 30.63
C LYS A 59 -7.49 -3.36 31.24
N LYS A 60 -7.79 -4.36 30.41
CA LYS A 60 -8.26 -5.67 30.85
C LYS A 60 -7.13 -6.59 31.31
N PHE A 61 -6.02 -6.61 30.58
CA PHE A 61 -4.94 -7.60 30.72
C PHE A 61 -3.65 -7.04 31.34
N GLY A 62 -3.45 -5.73 31.29
CA GLY A 62 -2.23 -5.04 31.71
C GLY A 62 -1.26 -4.76 30.57
N GLU A 63 -0.40 -3.77 30.78
CA GLU A 63 0.56 -3.31 29.78
C GLU A 63 1.59 -4.40 29.44
N GLY A 64 1.77 -4.64 28.15
CA GLY A 64 2.70 -5.64 27.61
C GLY A 64 2.19 -7.08 27.64
N ASP A 65 0.93 -7.32 28.06
CA ASP A 65 0.32 -8.65 27.95
C ASP A 65 0.13 -9.03 26.46
N PRO A 66 0.54 -10.23 26.05
CA PRO A 66 0.45 -10.66 24.64
C PRO A 66 -0.99 -10.77 24.10
N ARG A 67 -2.00 -10.74 24.98
CA ARG A 67 -3.42 -10.68 24.60
C ARG A 67 -3.89 -9.27 24.23
N CYS A 68 -3.09 -8.24 24.50
CA CYS A 68 -3.37 -6.89 24.04
C CYS A 68 -3.25 -6.84 22.52
N ASN A 69 -4.33 -6.47 21.85
CA ASN A 69 -4.42 -6.56 20.40
C ASN A 69 -5.17 -5.35 19.81
N THR A 70 -4.72 -4.90 18.65
CA THR A 70 -5.38 -3.87 17.85
C THR A 70 -6.37 -4.44 16.84
N VAL A 71 -6.29 -5.75 16.53
CA VAL A 71 -7.21 -6.49 15.65
C VAL A 71 -7.73 -7.70 16.40
N PRO A 72 -8.89 -7.62 17.07
CA PRO A 72 -9.47 -8.72 17.82
C PRO A 72 -9.76 -9.95 16.96
N PRO A 73 -9.74 -11.18 17.53
CA PRO A 73 -10.06 -12.41 16.80
C PRO A 73 -11.45 -12.40 16.15
N GLU A 74 -12.43 -11.78 16.79
CA GLU A 74 -13.77 -11.62 16.24
C GLU A 74 -13.80 -10.73 14.98
N THR A 75 -12.90 -9.74 14.90
CA THR A 75 -12.74 -8.90 13.72
C THR A 75 -12.11 -9.68 12.57
N ILE A 76 -11.07 -10.48 12.85
CA ILE A 76 -10.46 -11.36 11.85
C ILE A 76 -11.52 -12.29 11.26
N LYS A 77 -12.30 -12.95 12.13
CA LYS A 77 -13.40 -13.83 11.70
C LYS A 77 -14.45 -13.11 10.87
N ALA A 78 -14.83 -11.89 11.27
CA ALA A 78 -15.80 -11.08 10.51
C ALA A 78 -15.32 -10.80 9.08
N ILE A 79 -14.03 -10.48 8.91
CA ILE A 79 -13.41 -10.22 7.61
C ILE A 79 -13.37 -11.48 6.75
N GLU A 80 -12.99 -12.62 7.33
CA GLU A 80 -12.92 -13.91 6.62
C GLU A 80 -14.28 -14.40 6.12
N GLU A 81 -15.35 -14.10 6.87
CA GLU A 81 -16.72 -14.53 6.57
C GLU A 81 -17.45 -13.61 5.59
N THR A 82 -16.90 -12.43 5.25
CA THR A 82 -17.57 -11.45 4.39
C THR A 82 -16.89 -11.32 3.02
N ASP A 83 -17.61 -10.73 2.06
CA ASP A 83 -17.14 -10.59 0.68
C ASP A 83 -16.13 -9.47 0.50
N ALA A 84 -16.29 -8.41 1.30
CA ALA A 84 -15.43 -7.23 1.30
C ALA A 84 -15.41 -6.57 2.68
N THR A 85 -14.47 -5.66 2.85
CA THR A 85 -14.33 -4.87 4.07
C THR A 85 -14.09 -3.41 3.72
N ILE A 86 -14.78 -2.51 4.41
CA ILE A 86 -14.50 -1.07 4.37
C ILE A 86 -13.96 -0.64 5.73
N MET A 87 -12.91 0.16 5.74
CA MET A 87 -12.25 0.64 6.94
C MET A 87 -12.02 2.15 6.84
N ALA A 88 -12.32 2.88 7.91
CA ALA A 88 -11.99 4.29 8.03
C ALA A 88 -10.62 4.48 8.72
N ALA A 89 -10.32 5.71 9.12
CA ALA A 89 -9.03 6.07 9.68
C ALA A 89 -8.75 5.37 11.02
N ILE A 90 -7.49 5.01 11.23
CA ILE A 90 -7.00 4.44 12.48
C ILE A 90 -5.83 5.25 13.03
N THR A 91 -5.69 5.24 14.35
CA THR A 91 -4.57 5.90 15.04
C THR A 91 -3.42 4.91 15.24
N SER A 92 -2.23 5.29 14.75
CA SER A 92 -0.98 4.57 15.01
C SER A 92 -0.08 5.40 15.91
N LYS A 93 0.19 4.91 17.13
CA LYS A 93 1.04 5.61 18.11
C LYS A 93 2.44 5.01 18.11
N ALA A 94 3.44 5.84 17.81
CA ALA A 94 4.84 5.45 17.92
C ALA A 94 5.30 5.39 19.39
N GLY A 95 6.27 4.52 19.68
CA GLY A 95 6.91 4.44 21.00
C GLY A 95 6.09 3.77 22.10
N VAL A 96 4.91 3.24 21.81
CA VAL A 96 4.10 2.49 22.78
C VAL A 96 4.55 1.04 22.79
N LYS A 97 5.05 0.59 23.95
CA LYS A 97 5.56 -0.78 24.11
C LYS A 97 4.48 -1.82 23.83
N GLY A 98 4.79 -2.75 22.94
CA GLY A 98 3.89 -3.85 22.56
C GLY A 98 2.75 -3.45 21.61
N PHE A 99 2.59 -2.16 21.30
CA PHE A 99 1.61 -1.72 20.31
C PHE A 99 2.04 -2.14 18.89
N LYS A 100 1.11 -2.71 18.15
CA LYS A 100 1.28 -3.02 16.72
C LYS A 100 0.20 -2.30 15.92
N SER A 101 0.59 -1.62 14.86
CA SER A 101 -0.37 -0.96 13.97
C SER A 101 -1.38 -1.96 13.41
N ALA A 102 -2.67 -1.65 13.55
CA ALA A 102 -3.75 -2.53 13.05
C ALA A 102 -3.65 -2.70 11.54
N ILE A 103 -3.31 -1.64 10.79
CA ILE A 103 -3.19 -1.72 9.32
C ILE A 103 -2.05 -2.64 8.89
N LEU A 104 -0.90 -2.60 9.57
CA LEU A 104 0.21 -3.50 9.25
C LEU A 104 -0.13 -4.96 9.59
N GLN A 105 -0.82 -5.20 10.71
CA GLN A 105 -1.30 -6.54 11.05
C GLN A 105 -2.28 -7.07 9.99
N MET A 106 -3.25 -6.26 9.56
CA MET A 106 -4.21 -6.63 8.53
C MET A 106 -3.54 -6.99 7.20
N ARG A 107 -2.55 -6.19 6.77
CA ARG A 107 -1.78 -6.44 5.55
C ARG A 107 -1.07 -7.78 5.59
N GLN A 108 -0.48 -8.14 6.74
CA GLN A 108 0.23 -9.40 6.94
C GLN A 108 -0.70 -10.60 7.10
N LEU A 109 -1.76 -10.47 7.92
CA LEU A 109 -2.70 -11.57 8.21
C LEU A 109 -3.46 -12.04 6.96
N PHE A 110 -3.85 -11.11 6.10
CA PHE A 110 -4.65 -11.41 4.90
C PHE A 110 -3.83 -11.35 3.60
N ASP A 111 -2.50 -11.26 3.71
CA ASP A 111 -1.58 -11.12 2.56
C ASP A 111 -2.09 -10.07 1.54
N LEU A 112 -2.43 -8.88 2.03
CA LEU A 112 -2.94 -7.79 1.20
C LEU A 112 -1.77 -7.14 0.43
N TYR A 113 -1.19 -7.86 -0.52
CA TYR A 113 0.03 -7.48 -1.22
C TYR A 113 -0.17 -6.35 -2.25
N ILE A 114 -1.41 -6.09 -2.67
CA ILE A 114 -1.73 -4.98 -3.56
C ILE A 114 -2.34 -3.84 -2.75
N ASN A 115 -1.67 -2.69 -2.71
CA ASN A 115 -2.28 -1.44 -2.32
C ASN A 115 -2.60 -0.67 -3.60
N LEU A 116 -3.86 -0.77 -4.03
CA LEU A 116 -4.34 -0.12 -5.25
C LEU A 116 -4.75 1.32 -4.92
N ARG A 117 -4.06 2.29 -5.52
CA ARG A 117 -4.27 3.72 -5.29
C ARG A 117 -4.62 4.44 -6.59
N PRO A 118 -5.90 4.66 -6.87
CA PRO A 118 -6.31 5.47 -8.01
C PRO A 118 -6.15 6.95 -7.67
N ALA A 119 -5.67 7.74 -8.64
CA ALA A 119 -5.63 9.19 -8.58
C ALA A 119 -6.27 9.72 -9.88
N LYS A 120 -7.48 10.26 -9.76
CA LYS A 120 -8.27 10.69 -10.90
C LYS A 120 -8.84 12.08 -10.66
N THR A 121 -8.71 12.97 -11.64
CA THR A 121 -9.39 14.27 -11.61
C THR A 121 -10.91 14.09 -11.62
N LEU A 122 -11.60 14.79 -10.74
CA LEU A 122 -13.05 14.77 -10.63
C LEU A 122 -13.65 16.08 -11.13
N PRO A 123 -14.83 16.05 -11.78
CA PRO A 123 -15.53 17.28 -12.18
C PRO A 123 -15.74 18.21 -11.00
N GLY A 124 -15.32 19.47 -11.14
CA GLY A 124 -15.46 20.49 -10.11
C GLY A 124 -14.34 20.52 -9.06
N ILE A 125 -13.41 19.55 -9.08
CA ILE A 125 -12.22 19.54 -8.24
C ILE A 125 -11.01 20.01 -9.06
N GLY A 126 -10.38 21.10 -8.62
CA GLY A 126 -9.20 21.65 -9.30
C GLY A 126 -7.93 20.85 -9.01
N THR A 127 -7.06 20.74 -10.00
CA THR A 127 -5.67 20.34 -9.78
C THR A 127 -4.79 21.55 -9.46
N PRO A 128 -3.71 21.41 -8.68
CA PRO A 128 -2.76 22.49 -8.45
C PRO A 128 -1.93 22.89 -9.70
N LEU A 129 -2.08 22.13 -10.79
CA LEU A 129 -1.32 22.35 -12.02
C LEU A 129 -1.97 23.41 -12.91
N ALA A 130 -1.17 24.35 -13.40
CA ALA A 130 -1.64 25.51 -14.18
C ALA A 130 -2.48 25.17 -15.41
N LYS A 131 -2.23 24.03 -16.04
CA LYS A 131 -2.96 23.58 -17.26
C LYS A 131 -4.22 22.76 -16.97
N ASN A 132 -4.50 22.49 -15.71
CA ASN A 132 -5.62 21.67 -15.27
C ASN A 132 -5.77 20.37 -16.09
N PRO A 133 -4.71 19.52 -16.18
CA PRO A 133 -4.72 18.33 -17.02
C PRO A 133 -5.74 17.31 -16.51
N ASP A 134 -6.29 16.52 -17.42
CA ASP A 134 -7.06 15.31 -17.05
C ASP A 134 -6.09 14.22 -16.61
N ILE A 135 -6.24 13.77 -15.38
CA ILE A 135 -5.37 12.77 -14.73
C ILE A 135 -6.20 11.53 -14.43
N ASP A 136 -5.72 10.38 -14.85
CA ASP A 136 -6.32 9.07 -14.52
C ASP A 136 -5.21 8.03 -14.36
N ILE A 137 -4.58 8.06 -13.18
CA ILE A 137 -3.47 7.19 -12.81
C ILE A 137 -3.96 6.16 -11.81
N VAL A 138 -3.51 4.92 -11.95
CA VAL A 138 -3.71 3.87 -10.94
C VAL A 138 -2.35 3.33 -10.52
N MET A 139 -2.02 3.48 -9.23
CA MET A 139 -0.77 2.99 -8.68
C MET A 139 -0.95 1.64 -7.98
N PHE A 140 -0.14 0.68 -8.37
CA PHE A 140 0.04 -0.63 -7.73
C PHE A 140 1.25 -0.55 -6.81
N ARG A 141 1.00 -0.23 -5.54
CA ARG A 141 2.02 -0.22 -4.50
C ARG A 141 2.13 -1.63 -3.92
N GLU A 142 3.33 -2.23 -3.94
CA GLU A 142 3.60 -3.41 -3.14
C GLU A 142 3.35 -3.07 -1.66
N ASN A 143 2.80 -3.99 -0.87
CA ASN A 143 2.23 -3.62 0.41
C ASN A 143 2.70 -4.49 1.60
N THR A 144 3.56 -5.48 1.38
CA THR A 144 3.95 -6.49 2.38
C THR A 144 5.45 -6.55 2.65
N GLU A 145 6.27 -6.03 1.77
CA GLU A 145 7.73 -6.10 1.80
C GLU A 145 8.38 -4.70 1.90
N ASP A 146 9.63 -4.57 1.44
CA ASP A 146 10.45 -3.36 1.44
C ASP A 146 10.83 -2.94 2.89
N LEU A 147 10.93 -1.66 3.19
CA LEU A 147 11.17 -1.12 4.54
C LEU A 147 10.02 -1.45 5.51
N TYR A 148 8.83 -1.71 5.00
CA TYR A 148 7.66 -2.07 5.80
C TYR A 148 7.70 -3.50 6.35
N ALA A 149 8.70 -4.30 5.96
CA ALA A 149 9.04 -5.55 6.64
C ALA A 149 9.57 -5.32 8.07
N ALA A 150 9.92 -4.05 8.39
CA ALA A 150 10.38 -3.60 9.71
C ALA A 150 11.58 -4.39 10.26
N VAL A 151 12.51 -4.76 9.38
CA VAL A 151 13.77 -5.40 9.78
C VAL A 151 14.81 -4.33 10.06
N GLU A 152 14.98 -4.02 11.34
CA GLU A 152 15.80 -2.90 11.79
C GLU A 152 16.74 -3.31 12.92
N PHE A 153 17.88 -2.64 12.99
CA PHE A 153 18.88 -2.83 14.04
C PHE A 153 19.34 -1.48 14.62
N PHE A 154 19.20 -1.32 15.94
CA PHE A 154 19.75 -0.17 16.66
C PHE A 154 20.06 -0.53 18.13
N PRO A 155 21.30 -0.36 18.60
CA PRO A 155 22.51 -0.16 17.78
C PRO A 155 22.79 -1.37 16.89
N LEU A 156 23.53 -1.15 15.79
CA LEU A 156 23.89 -2.22 14.87
C LEU A 156 24.80 -3.24 15.57
N PRO A 157 24.49 -4.57 15.56
CA PRO A 157 25.34 -5.61 16.07
C PRO A 157 26.72 -5.59 15.41
N LYS A 158 27.78 -5.85 16.19
CA LYS A 158 29.16 -5.77 15.70
C LYS A 158 29.44 -6.72 14.53
N GLU A 159 28.86 -7.88 14.55
CA GLU A 159 28.97 -8.93 13.52
C GLU A 159 28.49 -8.46 12.15
N MET A 160 27.54 -7.52 12.13
CA MET A 160 26.97 -6.99 10.89
C MET A 160 27.94 -6.13 10.08
N PHE A 161 28.99 -5.57 10.74
CA PHE A 161 30.02 -4.83 10.01
C PHE A 161 30.87 -5.72 9.10
N ASP A 162 30.98 -7.01 9.43
CA ASP A 162 31.77 -7.98 8.66
C ASP A 162 31.05 -8.51 7.42
N LEU A 163 29.76 -8.28 7.30
CA LEU A 163 28.94 -8.77 6.19
C LEU A 163 29.24 -8.05 4.85
N HIS A 164 29.70 -6.80 4.91
CA HIS A 164 29.94 -6.03 3.69
C HIS A 164 30.99 -4.95 3.88
N LYS A 165 31.98 -4.89 2.98
CA LYS A 165 33.08 -3.89 3.01
C LYS A 165 32.60 -2.44 3.09
N GLY A 166 31.44 -2.12 2.54
CA GLY A 166 30.86 -0.77 2.65
C GLY A 166 30.55 -0.34 4.08
N MET A 167 30.52 -1.29 5.03
CA MET A 167 30.30 -1.01 6.45
C MET A 167 31.57 -0.56 7.17
N ASP A 168 32.77 -0.80 6.62
CA ASP A 168 34.05 -0.46 7.27
C ASP A 168 34.15 1.03 7.63
N ARG A 169 33.66 1.91 6.78
CA ARG A 169 33.64 3.37 7.00
C ARG A 169 32.78 3.83 8.19
N PHE A 170 31.97 2.93 8.74
CA PHE A 170 31.07 3.21 9.87
C PHE A 170 31.56 2.57 11.19
N ARG A 171 32.62 1.76 11.19
CA ARG A 171 33.11 1.03 12.36
C ARG A 171 33.56 1.93 13.48
N GLU A 172 34.30 2.99 13.15
CA GLU A 172 34.95 3.86 14.14
C GLU A 172 34.55 5.32 13.94
N GLY A 173 34.49 6.05 15.04
CA GLY A 173 34.32 7.50 15.04
C GLY A 173 32.96 8.03 14.58
N LYS A 174 31.94 7.15 14.46
CA LYS A 174 30.60 7.53 13.98
C LYS A 174 29.50 7.44 15.04
N GLY A 175 29.83 7.02 16.27
CA GLY A 175 28.83 6.78 17.31
C GLY A 175 27.99 5.54 17.05
N GLU A 176 26.74 5.55 17.51
CA GLU A 176 25.80 4.44 17.27
C GLU A 176 25.28 4.42 15.84
N ILE A 177 25.15 3.23 15.28
CA ILE A 177 24.69 3.03 13.90
C ILE A 177 23.32 2.35 13.90
N ALA A 178 22.38 2.90 13.16
CA ALA A 178 21.08 2.29 12.87
C ALA A 178 21.06 1.78 11.42
N VAL A 179 20.41 0.65 11.20
CA VAL A 179 20.22 0.06 9.87
C VAL A 179 18.78 -0.41 9.73
N SER A 180 18.14 -0.05 8.63
CA SER A 180 16.86 -0.60 8.18
C SER A 180 17.07 -1.34 6.87
N TRP A 181 16.61 -2.58 6.77
CA TRP A 181 16.76 -3.38 5.57
C TRP A 181 15.55 -3.25 4.66
N ARG A 182 15.82 -3.01 3.39
CA ARG A 182 14.83 -3.21 2.33
C ARG A 182 14.86 -4.68 1.92
N VAL A 183 13.76 -5.38 2.14
CA VAL A 183 13.65 -6.81 1.84
C VAL A 183 12.67 -6.99 0.68
N PHE A 184 13.15 -7.58 -0.42
CA PHE A 184 12.34 -7.92 -1.60
C PHE A 184 12.46 -9.41 -1.86
N SER A 185 11.35 -10.07 -2.16
CA SER A 185 11.34 -11.41 -2.71
C SER A 185 11.06 -11.39 -4.22
N GLU A 186 11.50 -12.42 -4.92
CA GLU A 186 11.18 -12.59 -6.33
C GLU A 186 9.67 -12.77 -6.54
N GLU A 187 9.02 -13.51 -5.65
CA GLU A 187 7.57 -13.73 -5.66
C GLU A 187 6.82 -12.42 -5.43
N GLY A 188 7.22 -11.62 -4.43
CA GLY A 188 6.62 -10.31 -4.14
C GLY A 188 6.69 -9.37 -5.33
N CYS A 189 7.88 -9.28 -5.96
CA CYS A 189 8.06 -8.48 -7.18
C CYS A 189 7.17 -8.99 -8.33
N MET A 190 7.17 -10.30 -8.57
CA MET A 190 6.45 -10.91 -9.68
C MET A 190 4.94 -10.70 -9.55
N ARG A 191 4.37 -10.95 -8.36
CA ARG A 191 2.92 -10.88 -8.15
C ARG A 191 2.38 -9.46 -8.29
N ILE A 192 3.09 -8.43 -7.78
CA ILE A 192 2.62 -7.04 -7.90
C ILE A 192 2.74 -6.53 -9.34
N ILE A 193 3.81 -6.89 -10.06
CA ILE A 193 4.01 -6.51 -11.44
C ILE A 193 2.94 -7.16 -12.34
N ARG A 194 2.69 -8.46 -12.19
CA ARG A 194 1.62 -9.15 -12.94
C ARG A 194 0.25 -8.54 -12.66
N ALA A 195 -0.05 -8.21 -11.41
CA ALA A 195 -1.32 -7.54 -11.06
C ALA A 195 -1.51 -6.22 -11.81
N ALA A 196 -0.46 -5.40 -11.93
CA ALA A 196 -0.50 -4.15 -12.67
C ALA A 196 -0.76 -4.36 -14.17
N PHE A 197 -0.11 -5.33 -14.80
CA PHE A 197 -0.33 -5.66 -16.22
C PHE A 197 -1.72 -6.28 -16.46
N GLU A 198 -2.17 -7.20 -15.60
CA GLU A 198 -3.53 -7.77 -15.72
C GLU A 198 -4.61 -6.70 -15.57
N TYR A 199 -4.42 -5.76 -14.65
CA TYR A 199 -5.31 -4.60 -14.52
C TYR A 199 -5.31 -3.75 -15.80
N ALA A 200 -4.13 -3.42 -16.33
CA ALA A 200 -4.02 -2.66 -17.57
C ALA A 200 -4.75 -3.36 -18.73
N LYS A 201 -4.59 -4.68 -18.85
CA LYS A 201 -5.28 -5.52 -19.85
C LYS A 201 -6.80 -5.49 -19.64
N ALA A 202 -7.28 -5.70 -18.43
CA ALA A 202 -8.70 -5.75 -18.12
C ALA A 202 -9.41 -4.39 -18.33
N THR A 203 -8.70 -3.27 -18.11
CA THR A 203 -9.24 -1.92 -18.24
C THR A 203 -8.93 -1.23 -19.57
N GLY A 204 -8.21 -1.92 -20.48
CA GLY A 204 -7.84 -1.38 -21.79
C GLY A 204 -6.72 -0.33 -21.76
N ARG A 205 -6.03 -0.17 -20.64
CA ARG A 205 -4.89 0.76 -20.48
C ARG A 205 -3.68 0.27 -21.28
N LYS A 206 -2.88 1.21 -21.81
CA LYS A 206 -1.84 0.89 -22.78
C LYS A 206 -0.42 0.99 -22.27
N THR A 207 -0.22 1.55 -21.07
CA THR A 207 1.10 1.70 -20.47
C THR A 207 1.10 1.25 -19.02
N VAL A 208 2.19 0.55 -18.63
CA VAL A 208 2.52 0.23 -17.25
C VAL A 208 3.93 0.76 -16.99
N HIS A 209 4.06 1.67 -16.06
CA HIS A 209 5.34 2.24 -15.62
C HIS A 209 5.85 1.52 -14.38
N CYS A 210 7.10 1.10 -14.37
CA CYS A 210 7.76 0.54 -13.18
C CYS A 210 8.66 1.59 -12.55
N CYS A 211 8.26 2.10 -11.41
CA CYS A 211 9.06 3.02 -10.62
C CYS A 211 10.04 2.26 -9.72
N ASN A 212 11.33 2.50 -9.91
CA ASN A 212 12.41 1.88 -9.13
C ASN A 212 13.62 2.82 -9.03
N LYS A 213 14.69 2.40 -8.34
CA LYS A 213 15.97 3.12 -8.27
C LYS A 213 17.15 2.19 -8.53
N ALA A 214 17.05 1.31 -9.52
CA ALA A 214 18.02 0.26 -9.82
C ALA A 214 19.42 0.77 -10.16
N ASN A 215 19.57 2.02 -10.60
CA ASN A 215 20.87 2.64 -10.85
C ASN A 215 21.69 2.84 -9.56
N VAL A 216 21.05 2.91 -8.40
CA VAL A 216 21.68 3.05 -7.07
C VAL A 216 21.42 1.81 -6.21
N ILE A 217 20.17 1.36 -6.12
CA ILE A 217 19.73 0.22 -5.31
C ILE A 217 19.73 -1.02 -6.18
N ARG A 218 20.93 -1.56 -6.41
CA ARG A 218 21.20 -2.54 -7.48
C ARG A 218 20.62 -3.93 -7.23
N GLN A 219 20.43 -4.33 -5.97
CA GLN A 219 19.97 -5.68 -5.64
C GLN A 219 18.45 -5.75 -5.61
N THR A 220 17.80 -5.03 -4.73
CA THR A 220 16.34 -5.07 -4.58
C THR A 220 15.61 -4.45 -5.78
N ASP A 221 15.86 -3.20 -6.07
CA ASP A 221 15.25 -2.52 -7.23
C ASP A 221 15.75 -3.09 -8.57
N GLY A 222 17.01 -3.56 -8.61
CA GLY A 222 17.53 -4.26 -9.79
C GLY A 222 16.79 -5.57 -10.07
N MET A 223 16.41 -6.33 -9.05
CA MET A 223 15.58 -7.51 -9.17
C MET A 223 14.17 -7.15 -9.68
N MET A 224 13.54 -6.15 -9.09
CA MET A 224 12.22 -5.68 -9.52
C MET A 224 12.23 -5.22 -10.98
N LYS A 225 13.25 -4.45 -11.39
CA LYS A 225 13.44 -4.02 -12.78
C LYS A 225 13.58 -5.21 -13.74
N ARG A 226 14.43 -6.19 -13.41
CA ARG A 226 14.64 -7.38 -14.25
C ARG A 226 13.32 -8.13 -14.46
N ILE A 227 12.60 -8.42 -13.40
CA ILE A 227 11.32 -9.13 -13.44
C ILE A 227 10.28 -8.33 -14.23
N PHE A 228 10.24 -7.01 -14.04
CA PHE A 228 9.35 -6.14 -14.79
C PHE A 228 9.59 -6.22 -16.30
N LEU A 229 10.84 -6.13 -16.74
CA LEU A 229 11.18 -6.19 -18.15
C LEU A 229 10.90 -7.56 -18.78
N GLU A 230 11.00 -8.64 -18.01
CA GLU A 230 10.64 -9.98 -18.44
C GLU A 230 9.11 -10.10 -18.63
N ILE A 231 8.32 -9.68 -17.63
CA ILE A 231 6.86 -9.73 -17.69
C ILE A 231 6.31 -8.78 -18.75
N ALA A 232 6.88 -7.58 -18.90
CA ALA A 232 6.43 -6.61 -19.90
C ALA A 232 6.37 -7.19 -21.31
N LYS A 233 7.35 -8.02 -21.70
CA LYS A 233 7.38 -8.71 -23.00
C LYS A 233 6.18 -9.63 -23.22
N GLU A 234 5.68 -10.26 -22.16
CA GLU A 234 4.51 -11.15 -22.25
C GLU A 234 3.23 -10.36 -22.62
N TYR A 235 3.18 -9.06 -22.28
CA TYR A 235 2.00 -8.21 -22.50
C TYR A 235 2.07 -7.35 -23.77
N GLU A 236 3.20 -7.32 -24.47
CA GLU A 236 3.32 -6.64 -25.76
C GLU A 236 2.29 -7.15 -26.78
N GLN A 237 1.99 -8.45 -26.77
CA GLN A 237 0.95 -9.06 -27.64
C GLN A 237 -0.45 -8.49 -27.40
N TYR A 238 -0.72 -7.86 -26.26
CA TYR A 238 -1.99 -7.17 -25.94
C TYR A 238 -1.92 -5.67 -26.20
N GLY A 239 -0.81 -5.19 -26.80
CA GLY A 239 -0.58 -3.78 -27.08
C GLY A 239 -0.34 -2.94 -25.81
N ILE A 240 0.19 -3.57 -24.74
CA ILE A 240 0.54 -2.89 -23.50
C ILE A 240 2.05 -2.73 -23.46
N LYS A 241 2.50 -1.48 -23.29
CA LYS A 241 3.93 -1.13 -23.21
C LYS A 241 4.38 -1.04 -21.76
N GLY A 242 5.43 -1.76 -21.40
CA GLY A 242 6.14 -1.59 -20.14
C GLY A 242 7.20 -0.49 -20.27
N ILE A 243 7.24 0.42 -19.31
CA ILE A 243 8.20 1.53 -19.25
C ILE A 243 8.89 1.52 -17.89
N GLU A 244 10.21 1.45 -17.87
CA GLU A 244 10.99 1.47 -16.64
C GLU A 244 11.53 2.86 -16.39
N GLU A 245 11.38 3.37 -15.16
CA GLU A 245 11.79 4.72 -14.79
C GLU A 245 12.40 4.77 -13.37
N ASN A 246 13.35 5.70 -13.19
CA ASN A 246 13.87 5.99 -11.85
C ASN A 246 12.87 6.80 -11.03
N ALA A 247 12.75 6.52 -9.74
CA ALA A 247 11.77 7.13 -8.83
C ALA A 247 11.82 8.66 -8.79
N ASP A 248 13.01 9.25 -8.82
CA ASP A 248 13.19 10.70 -8.88
C ASP A 248 12.71 11.29 -10.22
N ALA A 249 12.92 10.59 -11.32
CA ALA A 249 12.40 10.99 -12.61
C ALA A 249 10.86 10.86 -12.65
N THR A 250 10.30 9.76 -12.12
CA THR A 250 8.85 9.57 -12.02
C THR A 250 8.20 10.71 -11.24
N ALA A 251 8.73 11.08 -10.05
CA ALA A 251 8.23 12.20 -9.26
C ALA A 251 8.23 13.52 -10.04
N MET A 252 9.33 13.83 -10.73
CA MET A 252 9.42 15.02 -11.55
C MET A 252 8.40 15.02 -12.71
N TRP A 253 8.25 13.89 -13.40
CA TRP A 253 7.35 13.79 -14.55
C TRP A 253 5.88 13.72 -14.15
N LEU A 254 5.52 13.19 -13.00
CA LEU A 254 4.16 13.23 -12.45
C LEU A 254 3.67 14.69 -12.30
N ILE A 255 4.53 15.60 -11.86
CA ILE A 255 4.19 17.03 -11.79
C ILE A 255 4.10 17.66 -13.17
N LYS A 256 5.00 17.30 -14.08
CA LYS A 256 5.13 17.98 -15.37
C LYS A 256 4.13 17.50 -16.41
N ASN A 257 3.94 16.19 -16.50
CA ASN A 257 3.11 15.53 -17.50
C ASN A 257 2.33 14.35 -16.90
N PRO A 258 1.47 14.56 -15.89
CA PRO A 258 0.75 13.46 -15.22
C PRO A 258 -0.14 12.64 -16.19
N GLN A 259 -0.62 13.25 -17.25
CA GLN A 259 -1.45 12.61 -18.28
C GLN A 259 -0.72 11.52 -19.08
N ASP A 260 0.62 11.46 -19.04
CA ASP A 260 1.40 10.43 -19.73
C ASP A 260 1.41 9.10 -18.95
N TYR A 261 0.97 9.14 -17.69
CA TYR A 261 0.90 7.98 -16.81
C TYR A 261 -0.50 7.37 -16.80
N SER A 262 -0.58 6.06 -16.80
CA SER A 262 -1.83 5.31 -16.74
C SER A 262 -1.84 4.30 -15.60
N VAL A 263 -0.91 3.33 -15.62
CA VAL A 263 -0.68 2.41 -14.50
C VAL A 263 0.77 2.57 -14.06
N ILE A 264 0.99 2.67 -12.75
CA ILE A 264 2.32 2.69 -12.15
C ILE A 264 2.42 1.51 -11.18
N VAL A 265 3.49 0.73 -11.27
CA VAL A 265 3.85 -0.27 -10.27
C VAL A 265 5.12 0.16 -9.55
N ALA A 266 5.12 0.08 -8.24
CA ALA A 266 6.24 0.51 -7.40
C ALA A 266 6.40 -0.39 -6.17
N SER A 267 7.62 -0.39 -5.60
CA SER A 267 7.87 -0.97 -4.28
C SER A 267 7.09 -0.24 -3.20
N ASN A 268 7.07 -0.79 -1.99
CA ASN A 268 6.24 -0.28 -0.92
C ASN A 268 6.55 1.20 -0.60
N VAL A 269 7.80 1.56 -0.32
CA VAL A 269 8.16 2.93 0.07
C VAL A 269 8.01 3.92 -1.07
N PHE A 270 8.43 3.58 -2.30
CA PHE A 270 8.26 4.49 -3.44
C PHE A 270 6.80 4.65 -3.83
N GLY A 271 6.04 3.55 -3.77
CA GLY A 271 4.60 3.58 -4.01
C GLY A 271 3.86 4.43 -2.99
N ASP A 272 4.30 4.46 -1.72
CA ASP A 272 3.72 5.32 -0.69
C ASP A 272 3.89 6.80 -1.02
N ILE A 273 5.13 7.21 -1.26
CA ILE A 273 5.46 8.61 -1.51
C ILE A 273 4.80 9.13 -2.80
N LEU A 274 4.97 8.39 -3.89
CA LEU A 274 4.48 8.82 -5.20
C LEU A 274 2.95 8.80 -5.32
N SER A 275 2.27 7.91 -4.58
CA SER A 275 0.81 7.92 -4.60
C SER A 275 0.22 9.10 -3.84
N ASP A 276 0.87 9.57 -2.78
CA ASP A 276 0.46 10.79 -2.08
C ASP A 276 0.69 12.03 -2.94
N GLU A 277 1.80 12.07 -3.69
CA GLU A 277 2.04 13.09 -4.71
C GLU A 277 0.93 13.06 -5.78
N ALA A 278 0.64 11.90 -6.37
CA ALA A 278 -0.40 11.75 -7.37
C ALA A 278 -1.79 12.17 -6.84
N SER A 279 -2.11 11.82 -5.59
CA SER A 279 -3.34 12.24 -4.91
C SER A 279 -3.45 13.77 -4.81
N GLN A 280 -2.34 14.44 -4.46
CA GLN A 280 -2.34 15.89 -4.38
C GLN A 280 -2.57 16.56 -5.75
N LEU A 281 -2.13 15.93 -6.84
CA LEU A 281 -2.37 16.42 -8.19
C LEU A 281 -3.85 16.33 -8.61
N THR A 282 -4.67 15.55 -7.92
CA THR A 282 -6.09 15.33 -8.22
C THR A 282 -7.05 15.93 -7.18
N GLY A 283 -6.54 16.75 -6.26
CA GLY A 283 -7.33 17.46 -5.27
C GLY A 283 -6.99 17.14 -3.81
N GLY A 284 -6.13 16.17 -3.57
CA GLY A 284 -5.65 15.74 -2.25
C GLY A 284 -6.14 14.37 -1.83
N LEU A 285 -5.63 13.88 -0.70
CA LEU A 285 -5.91 12.52 -0.19
C LEU A 285 -7.40 12.20 0.04
N GLY A 286 -8.24 13.22 0.23
CA GLY A 286 -9.68 13.04 0.39
C GLY A 286 -10.44 12.76 -0.92
N PHE A 287 -9.78 12.87 -2.08
CA PHE A 287 -10.36 12.68 -3.40
C PHE A 287 -9.72 11.54 -4.21
N ALA A 288 -8.66 10.94 -3.71
CA ALA A 288 -7.93 9.86 -4.37
C ALA A 288 -8.31 8.48 -3.83
#